data_1407e0649c11c32eec5bc0155379f5cf
#
_entry.id   1407e0649c11c32eec5bc0155379f5cf
#
_cell.length_a   1.000
_cell.length_b   1.000
_cell.length_c   1.000
_cell.angle_alpha   90.00
_cell.angle_beta   90.00
_cell.angle_gamma   90.00
#
_symmetry.space_group_name_H-M   'P 1'
#
loop_
_entity.id
_entity.type
_entity.pdbx_description
1 polymer ?
#
loop_
_entity_poly.entity_id
_entity_poly.type
_entity_poly.pdbx_seq_one_letter_code
_entity_poly.pdbx_strand_id
1 'polypeptide(L)'
;DSYKYVRYKADGKTYTVNAYCMQHSMQSPPSGTTYKNMVELDEGGDDKYLRKALFYGYGGPGWGHTFNGYNVKSIMEKYGCSSETRAMQHYLVDYLYDGESGFGGALSTTAKNMLKEIKAALAKMPDPTAMKLLPGLSVNATGKETESFTWKANEAFTITIHLENGVSLVNETTGKTASGNVTVKGGEKFHLVATTANMGSLKGKYAITSNFPLDFHAMLLKLESSQDIGFGYYTDSSDLQITVDWPEEAVIEITKKDGDTGKNLAG
;
A
#
# COMPACT_ATOMS: atom_id res chain seq x y z
N ASP A 1 28.46 13.43 3.09
CA ASP A 1 27.09 13.26 3.66
C ASP A 1 26.96 11.85 4.17
N SER A 2 26.81 11.70 5.49
CA SER A 2 26.60 10.37 6.09
C SER A 2 25.20 9.87 5.80
N TYR A 3 25.12 8.72 5.21
CA TYR A 3 23.84 8.02 4.97
C TYR A 3 23.17 7.73 6.31
N LYS A 4 21.90 8.12 6.47
CA LYS A 4 21.13 7.84 7.67
C LYS A 4 20.15 6.71 7.43
N TYR A 5 20.14 5.78 8.39
CA TYR A 5 19.16 4.69 8.43
C TYR A 5 18.48 4.73 9.79
N VAL A 6 17.19 4.46 9.77
CA VAL A 6 16.42 4.24 10.99
C VAL A 6 16.13 2.76 11.11
N ARG A 7 16.33 2.21 12.31
CA ARG A 7 15.78 0.89 12.68
C ARG A 7 14.46 1.13 13.38
N TYR A 8 13.39 0.82 12.70
CA TYR A 8 12.04 0.99 13.19
C TYR A 8 11.43 -0.36 13.56
N LYS A 9 10.79 -0.45 14.72
CA LYS A 9 10.10 -1.66 15.18
C LYS A 9 8.61 -1.44 15.14
N ALA A 10 7.90 -2.26 14.36
CA ALA A 10 6.45 -2.33 14.30
C ALA A 10 6.02 -3.79 14.16
N ASP A 11 4.91 -4.17 14.79
CA ASP A 11 4.28 -5.49 14.71
C ASP A 11 5.25 -6.68 14.90
N GLY A 12 6.18 -6.52 15.86
CA GLY A 12 7.20 -7.53 16.16
C GLY A 12 8.33 -7.66 15.14
N LYS A 13 8.31 -6.89 14.06
CA LYS A 13 9.33 -6.86 13.02
C LYS A 13 10.26 -5.65 13.19
N THR A 14 11.48 -5.76 12.68
CA THR A 14 12.45 -4.65 12.62
C THR A 14 12.68 -4.28 11.17
N TYR A 15 12.40 -3.03 10.82
CA TYR A 15 12.64 -2.43 9.52
C TYR A 15 13.92 -1.61 9.56
N THR A 16 14.79 -1.75 8.56
CA THR A 16 15.92 -0.84 8.34
C THR A 16 15.63 -0.04 7.09
N VAL A 17 15.35 1.24 7.26
CA VAL A 17 14.85 2.10 6.19
C VAL A 17 15.72 3.34 6.00
N ASN A 18 15.74 3.87 4.77
CA ASN A 18 16.38 5.15 4.50
C ASN A 18 15.68 6.25 5.29
N ALA A 19 16.46 7.09 5.92
CA ALA A 19 15.98 8.23 6.69
C ALA A 19 16.56 9.54 6.14
N TYR A 20 15.78 10.59 6.20
CA TYR A 20 16.08 11.89 5.63
C TYR A 20 15.92 12.96 6.70
N CYS A 21 16.95 13.81 6.81
CA CYS A 21 16.87 15.01 7.64
C CYS A 21 15.91 16.01 7.00
N MET A 22 15.13 16.72 7.83
CA MET A 22 14.01 17.56 7.40
C MET A 22 14.26 19.07 7.54
N GLN A 23 15.41 19.48 8.10
CA GLN A 23 15.71 20.88 8.39
C GLN A 23 17.19 21.15 8.15
N HIS A 24 17.52 21.72 6.99
CA HIS A 24 18.91 21.95 6.53
C HIS A 24 19.74 22.80 7.48
N SER A 25 19.13 23.78 8.15
CA SER A 25 19.78 24.71 9.05
C SER A 25 20.14 24.14 10.42
N MET A 26 19.59 22.97 10.79
CA MET A 26 19.79 22.35 12.10
C MET A 26 20.87 21.26 12.06
N GLN A 27 21.43 20.94 13.22
CA GLN A 27 22.40 19.85 13.34
C GLN A 27 21.71 18.48 13.17
N SER A 28 22.40 17.55 12.54
CA SER A 28 21.96 16.17 12.46
C SER A 28 21.90 15.51 13.84
N PRO A 29 20.89 14.67 14.12
CA PRO A 29 20.83 13.95 15.38
C PRO A 29 22.01 12.99 15.51
N PRO A 30 22.51 12.74 16.74
CA PRO A 30 23.61 11.83 16.99
C PRO A 30 23.23 10.39 16.63
N SER A 31 24.23 9.64 16.12
CA SER A 31 24.05 8.22 15.78
C SER A 31 23.89 7.35 17.03
N GLY A 32 23.13 6.26 16.92
CA GLY A 32 22.97 5.27 18.00
C GLY A 32 21.97 5.68 19.09
N THR A 33 21.32 6.81 18.98
CA THR A 33 20.30 7.24 19.93
C THR A 33 18.96 6.59 19.63
N THR A 34 18.24 6.18 20.68
CA THR A 34 16.88 5.65 20.58
C THR A 34 15.87 6.75 20.86
N TYR A 35 14.94 6.95 19.96
CA TYR A 35 13.89 7.95 20.05
C TYR A 35 12.51 7.27 20.12
N LYS A 36 11.56 7.92 20.79
CA LYS A 36 10.19 7.38 20.97
C LYS A 36 9.09 8.27 20.40
N ASN A 37 9.38 9.53 20.10
CA ASN A 37 8.38 10.50 19.66
C ASN A 37 8.23 10.49 18.12
N MET A 38 7.59 9.44 17.62
CA MET A 38 7.26 9.33 16.20
C MET A 38 5.79 9.65 15.96
N VAL A 39 5.53 10.33 14.86
CA VAL A 39 4.19 10.68 14.39
C VAL A 39 4.04 10.14 12.97
N GLU A 40 2.92 9.51 12.68
CA GLU A 40 2.58 9.18 11.29
C GLU A 40 2.10 10.44 10.58
N LEU A 41 2.61 10.68 9.38
CA LEU A 41 2.24 11.82 8.55
C LEU A 41 0.82 11.61 7.99
N ASP A 42 -0.04 12.59 8.21
CA ASP A 42 -1.44 12.56 7.83
C ASP A 42 -1.66 12.46 6.31
N GLU A 43 -2.67 11.71 5.93
CA GLU A 43 -3.05 11.45 4.53
C GLU A 43 -3.61 12.69 3.83
N GLY A 44 -4.20 13.64 4.52
CA GLY A 44 -4.95 14.75 3.95
C GLY A 44 -4.48 16.17 4.31
N GLY A 45 -3.46 16.30 5.16
CA GLY A 45 -2.96 17.58 5.67
C GLY A 45 -1.90 18.25 4.80
N ASP A 46 -1.21 19.22 5.38
CA ASP A 46 -0.05 19.89 4.77
C ASP A 46 1.11 18.93 4.49
N ASP A 47 1.15 17.80 5.19
CA ASP A 47 2.16 16.75 5.08
C ASP A 47 1.98 15.84 3.85
N LYS A 48 0.90 15.98 3.08
CA LYS A 48 0.61 15.14 1.90
C LYS A 48 1.74 15.10 0.86
N TYR A 49 2.42 16.22 0.65
CA TYR A 49 3.56 16.29 -0.28
C TYR A 49 4.78 15.57 0.27
N LEU A 50 5.01 15.67 1.57
CA LEU A 50 6.09 14.98 2.24
C LEU A 50 5.88 13.46 2.20
N ARG A 51 4.67 12.99 2.47
CA ARG A 51 4.26 11.59 2.32
C ARG A 51 4.49 11.09 0.89
N LYS A 52 4.07 11.85 -0.11
CA LYS A 52 4.32 11.54 -1.53
C LYS A 52 5.81 11.54 -1.87
N ALA A 53 6.60 12.47 -1.34
CA ALA A 53 8.04 12.50 -1.56
C ALA A 53 8.76 11.29 -0.97
N LEU A 54 8.33 10.79 0.19
CA LEU A 54 8.86 9.56 0.78
C LEU A 54 8.45 8.30 0.01
N PHE A 55 7.33 8.33 -0.70
CA PHE A 55 6.89 7.21 -1.54
C PHE A 55 7.50 7.24 -2.94
N TYR A 56 7.42 8.37 -3.65
CA TYR A 56 7.85 8.51 -5.05
C TYR A 56 9.30 8.94 -5.22
N GLY A 57 9.91 9.45 -4.18
CA GLY A 57 11.30 9.89 -4.18
C GLY A 57 12.30 8.75 -4.00
N TYR A 58 13.58 9.08 -4.01
CA TYR A 58 14.67 8.11 -3.92
C TYR A 58 14.56 7.24 -2.66
N GLY A 59 14.63 5.92 -2.87
CA GLY A 59 14.49 4.93 -1.79
C GLY A 59 13.07 4.60 -1.38
N GLY A 60 12.07 5.28 -1.96
CA GLY A 60 10.66 4.95 -1.79
C GLY A 60 10.19 3.90 -2.81
N PRO A 61 9.06 3.23 -2.55
CA PRO A 61 8.56 2.15 -3.41
C PRO A 61 8.15 2.62 -4.82
N GLY A 62 7.72 3.87 -4.96
CA GLY A 62 7.34 4.48 -6.24
C GLY A 62 8.51 5.07 -7.04
N TRP A 63 9.76 4.95 -6.55
CA TRP A 63 10.93 5.50 -7.22
C TRP A 63 11.13 4.92 -8.61
N GLY A 64 11.26 5.77 -9.61
CA GLY A 64 11.46 5.38 -11.01
C GLY A 64 10.19 4.97 -11.76
N HIS A 65 9.04 4.90 -11.09
CA HIS A 65 7.76 4.64 -11.74
C HIS A 65 7.06 5.92 -12.20
N THR A 66 6.27 5.80 -13.26
CA THR A 66 5.50 6.92 -13.81
C THR A 66 4.04 6.82 -13.40
N PHE A 67 3.50 7.91 -12.82
CA PHE A 67 2.10 8.03 -12.42
C PHE A 67 1.51 9.30 -13.00
N ASN A 68 0.39 9.19 -13.68
CA ASN A 68 -0.28 10.31 -14.34
C ASN A 68 0.66 11.13 -15.26
N GLY A 69 1.64 10.48 -15.89
CA GLY A 69 2.62 11.11 -16.75
C GLY A 69 3.83 11.75 -16.01
N TYR A 70 3.92 11.62 -14.69
CA TYR A 70 4.99 12.19 -13.86
C TYR A 70 5.88 11.11 -13.27
N ASN A 71 7.20 11.39 -13.24
CA ASN A 71 8.22 10.51 -12.66
C ASN A 71 9.28 11.36 -11.96
N VAL A 72 9.38 11.25 -10.64
CA VAL A 72 10.30 12.06 -9.82
C VAL A 72 11.76 11.83 -10.22
N LYS A 73 12.14 10.58 -10.49
CA LYS A 73 13.50 10.24 -10.95
C LYS A 73 13.83 10.96 -12.25
N SER A 74 12.95 10.91 -13.25
CA SER A 74 13.16 11.57 -14.54
C SER A 74 13.25 13.09 -14.42
N ILE A 75 12.51 13.70 -13.47
CA ILE A 75 12.66 15.13 -13.19
C ILE A 75 14.04 15.41 -12.60
N MET A 76 14.50 14.63 -11.61
CA MET A 76 15.85 14.81 -11.04
C MET A 76 16.95 14.64 -12.10
N GLU A 77 16.85 13.63 -12.96
CA GLU A 77 17.80 13.36 -14.05
C GLU A 77 17.85 14.52 -15.08
N LYS A 78 16.70 15.11 -15.40
CA LYS A 78 16.59 16.31 -16.27
C LYS A 78 17.45 17.47 -15.76
N TYR A 79 17.59 17.59 -14.44
CA TYR A 79 18.41 18.63 -13.79
C TYR A 79 19.85 18.17 -13.49
N GLY A 80 20.29 17.04 -14.03
CA GLY A 80 21.65 16.52 -13.88
C GLY A 80 21.93 15.81 -12.55
N CYS A 81 20.89 15.37 -11.85
CA CYS A 81 21.01 14.78 -10.50
C CYS A 81 21.13 13.23 -10.50
N SER A 82 21.45 12.60 -11.62
CA SER A 82 21.50 11.13 -11.75
C SER A 82 22.50 10.44 -10.82
N SER A 83 23.58 11.11 -10.42
CA SER A 83 24.61 10.58 -9.51
C SER A 83 24.39 10.96 -8.04
N GLU A 84 23.47 11.89 -7.74
CA GLU A 84 23.28 12.48 -6.44
C GLU A 84 21.83 12.38 -5.95
N THR A 85 21.09 11.41 -6.46
CA THR A 85 19.65 11.27 -6.22
C THR A 85 19.27 11.23 -4.75
N ARG A 86 20.13 10.66 -3.89
CA ARG A 86 19.88 10.62 -2.45
C ARG A 86 20.06 11.99 -1.79
N ALA A 87 21.08 12.75 -2.16
CA ALA A 87 21.26 14.12 -1.65
C ALA A 87 20.10 15.01 -2.09
N MET A 88 19.65 14.85 -3.33
CA MET A 88 18.48 15.57 -3.83
C MET A 88 17.18 15.16 -3.15
N GLN A 89 17.07 13.91 -2.71
CA GLN A 89 15.95 13.47 -1.87
C GLN A 89 15.94 14.18 -0.51
N HIS A 90 17.10 14.35 0.11
CA HIS A 90 17.21 15.18 1.33
C HIS A 90 16.72 16.61 1.06
N TYR A 91 17.19 17.24 -0.01
CA TYR A 91 16.72 18.58 -0.38
C TYR A 91 15.23 18.62 -0.68
N LEU A 92 14.67 17.59 -1.29
CA LEU A 92 13.26 17.52 -1.57
C LEU A 92 12.41 17.46 -0.29
N VAL A 93 12.73 16.56 0.63
CA VAL A 93 11.97 16.40 1.87
C VAL A 93 12.12 17.63 2.77
N ASP A 94 13.31 18.21 2.85
CA ASP A 94 13.60 19.44 3.55
C ASP A 94 12.80 20.63 2.97
N TYR A 95 12.85 20.81 1.65
CA TYR A 95 12.08 21.84 0.95
C TYR A 95 10.57 21.73 1.17
N LEU A 96 10.04 20.50 1.24
CA LEU A 96 8.62 20.28 1.47
C LEU A 96 8.22 20.47 2.92
N TYR A 97 9.14 20.27 3.86
CA TYR A 97 8.93 20.37 5.30
C TYR A 97 9.16 21.79 5.83
N ASP A 98 10.33 22.37 5.56
CA ASP A 98 10.79 23.66 6.12
C ASP A 98 10.75 24.82 5.10
N GLY A 99 10.44 24.52 3.85
CA GLY A 99 10.34 25.50 2.76
C GLY A 99 11.69 25.98 2.24
N GLU A 100 11.65 26.93 1.28
CA GLU A 100 12.88 27.51 0.68
C GLU A 100 13.71 28.29 1.68
N SER A 101 13.07 28.91 2.67
CA SER A 101 13.74 29.71 3.72
C SER A 101 14.65 28.88 4.63
N GLY A 102 14.31 27.60 4.88
CA GLY A 102 15.12 26.69 5.70
C GLY A 102 16.54 26.49 5.19
N PHE A 103 16.78 26.72 3.90
CA PHE A 103 18.13 26.62 3.31
C PHE A 103 19.01 27.86 3.48
N GLY A 104 18.52 28.93 4.07
CA GLY A 104 19.33 30.15 4.30
C GLY A 104 19.95 30.72 3.02
N GLY A 105 19.36 30.53 1.86
CA GLY A 105 19.90 30.96 0.56
C GLY A 105 20.89 30.01 -0.10
N ALA A 106 21.17 28.84 0.46
CA ALA A 106 22.14 27.87 -0.06
C ALA A 106 21.71 27.14 -1.34
N LEU A 107 20.40 27.16 -1.68
CA LEU A 107 19.90 26.52 -2.90
C LEU A 107 20.27 27.29 -4.16
N SER A 108 20.90 26.60 -5.12
CA SER A 108 21.10 27.14 -6.47
C SER A 108 19.77 27.35 -7.19
N THR A 109 19.76 28.19 -8.21
CA THR A 109 18.55 28.42 -9.06
C THR A 109 18.11 27.11 -9.72
N THR A 110 19.04 26.27 -10.16
CA THR A 110 18.73 24.95 -10.76
C THR A 110 18.04 24.05 -9.75
N ALA A 111 18.54 23.95 -8.52
CA ALA A 111 17.93 23.16 -7.46
C ALA A 111 16.52 23.66 -7.10
N LYS A 112 16.34 24.98 -7.00
CA LYS A 112 15.03 25.58 -6.74
C LYS A 112 14.02 25.23 -7.83
N ASN A 113 14.40 25.33 -9.10
CA ASN A 113 13.51 25.01 -10.22
C ASN A 113 13.14 23.52 -10.23
N MET A 114 14.10 22.64 -9.97
CA MET A 114 13.86 21.19 -9.83
C MET A 114 12.87 20.88 -8.71
N LEU A 115 13.08 21.42 -7.51
CA LEU A 115 12.22 21.16 -6.35
C LEU A 115 10.80 21.69 -6.57
N LYS A 116 10.64 22.85 -7.22
CA LYS A 116 9.33 23.39 -7.61
C LYS A 116 8.63 22.50 -8.64
N GLU A 117 9.37 22.01 -9.64
CA GLU A 117 8.79 21.07 -10.65
C GLU A 117 8.37 19.76 -10.00
N ILE A 118 9.20 19.18 -9.11
CA ILE A 118 8.84 17.96 -8.38
C ILE A 118 7.60 18.18 -7.51
N LYS A 119 7.53 19.27 -6.75
CA LYS A 119 6.34 19.60 -5.94
C LYS A 119 5.08 19.69 -6.79
N ALA A 120 5.16 20.33 -7.96
CA ALA A 120 4.04 20.42 -8.90
C ALA A 120 3.65 19.04 -9.48
N ALA A 121 4.62 18.16 -9.74
CA ALA A 121 4.38 16.79 -10.15
C ALA A 121 3.70 15.97 -9.04
N LEU A 122 4.21 16.04 -7.81
CA LEU A 122 3.63 15.36 -6.64
C LEU A 122 2.18 15.78 -6.40
N ALA A 123 1.81 17.02 -6.70
CA ALA A 123 0.41 17.48 -6.60
C ALA A 123 -0.54 16.68 -7.51
N LYS A 124 -0.06 16.18 -8.64
CA LYS A 124 -0.83 15.46 -9.66
C LYS A 124 -0.67 13.94 -9.58
N MET A 125 0.30 13.45 -8.83
CA MET A 125 0.52 12.03 -8.61
C MET A 125 -0.50 11.50 -7.59
N PRO A 126 -0.89 10.20 -7.68
CA PRO A 126 -1.82 9.58 -6.74
C PRO A 126 -1.33 9.71 -5.30
N ASP A 127 -2.26 9.77 -4.36
CA ASP A 127 -1.91 9.68 -2.94
C ASP A 127 -1.60 8.22 -2.58
N PRO A 128 -0.41 7.90 -2.03
CA PRO A 128 -0.03 6.54 -1.65
C PRO A 128 -0.67 6.11 -0.33
N THR A 129 -1.87 6.62 -0.02
CA THR A 129 -2.54 6.37 1.25
C THR A 129 -3.15 5.00 1.32
N ALA A 130 -3.24 4.53 2.55
CA ALA A 130 -4.08 3.45 3.07
C ALA A 130 -4.63 2.49 2.00
N MET A 131 -3.75 1.81 1.28
CA MET A 131 -4.13 0.73 0.38
C MET A 131 -4.69 -0.42 1.24
N LYS A 132 -5.99 -0.35 1.53
CA LYS A 132 -6.68 -1.29 2.42
C LYS A 132 -7.76 -2.04 1.68
N LEU A 133 -7.82 -3.34 1.92
CA LEU A 133 -8.97 -4.15 1.55
C LEU A 133 -9.99 -4.12 2.70
N LEU A 134 -11.23 -3.73 2.40
CA LEU A 134 -12.33 -3.74 3.35
C LEU A 134 -13.37 -4.77 2.92
N PRO A 135 -13.93 -5.54 3.84
CA PRO A 135 -13.88 -5.41 5.30
C PRO A 135 -12.58 -5.90 5.94
N GLY A 136 -11.71 -6.56 5.21
CA GLY A 136 -10.45 -7.11 5.71
C GLY A 136 -9.97 -8.28 4.87
N LEU A 137 -9.02 -9.02 5.39
CA LEU A 137 -8.44 -10.19 4.70
C LEU A 137 -9.10 -11.53 5.09
N SER A 138 -9.98 -11.54 6.10
CA SER A 138 -10.69 -12.75 6.55
C SER A 138 -12.18 -12.48 6.58
N VAL A 139 -12.96 -13.27 5.86
CA VAL A 139 -14.41 -13.14 5.74
C VAL A 139 -15.07 -14.51 5.76
N ASN A 140 -16.35 -14.54 6.16
CA ASN A 140 -17.21 -15.71 6.02
C ASN A 140 -18.03 -15.57 4.73
N ALA A 141 -18.23 -16.67 4.02
CA ALA A 141 -19.18 -16.70 2.92
C ALA A 141 -20.59 -17.01 3.43
N THR A 142 -21.59 -16.43 2.77
CA THR A 142 -23.00 -16.77 2.97
C THR A 142 -23.49 -17.52 1.74
N GLY A 143 -23.76 -18.81 1.89
CA GLY A 143 -24.00 -19.67 0.73
C GLY A 143 -22.79 -19.69 -0.21
N LYS A 144 -22.98 -19.36 -1.47
CA LYS A 144 -21.92 -19.36 -2.50
C LYS A 144 -21.16 -18.05 -2.64
N GLU A 145 -21.47 -17.03 -1.86
CA GLU A 145 -20.93 -15.67 -2.05
C GLU A 145 -20.32 -15.11 -0.77
N THR A 146 -19.25 -14.34 -0.91
CA THR A 146 -18.73 -13.52 0.20
C THR A 146 -19.49 -12.20 0.25
N GLU A 147 -19.37 -11.51 1.38
CA GLU A 147 -19.66 -10.07 1.39
C GLU A 147 -18.74 -9.33 0.39
N SER A 148 -19.12 -8.10 0.05
CA SER A 148 -18.36 -7.30 -0.89
C SER A 148 -17.09 -6.74 -0.27
N PHE A 149 -15.99 -6.86 -0.99
CA PHE A 149 -14.74 -6.18 -0.71
C PHE A 149 -14.68 -4.83 -1.43
N THR A 150 -14.04 -3.86 -0.81
CA THR A 150 -13.65 -2.61 -1.44
C THR A 150 -12.14 -2.45 -1.35
N TRP A 151 -11.47 -2.32 -2.49
CA TRP A 151 -10.05 -2.00 -2.54
C TRP A 151 -9.87 -0.48 -2.37
N LYS A 152 -9.58 -0.03 -1.14
CA LYS A 152 -9.31 1.38 -0.85
C LYS A 152 -7.91 1.75 -1.30
N ALA A 153 -7.81 2.27 -2.51
CA ALA A 153 -6.59 2.81 -3.10
C ALA A 153 -6.97 3.79 -4.21
N ASN A 154 -6.01 4.54 -4.71
CA ASN A 154 -6.19 5.25 -5.97
C ASN A 154 -6.23 4.25 -7.14
N GLU A 155 -6.96 4.58 -8.22
CA GLU A 155 -7.11 3.73 -9.41
C GLU A 155 -5.80 3.35 -10.12
N ALA A 156 -4.72 4.12 -9.89
CA ALA A 156 -3.39 3.82 -10.41
C ALA A 156 -2.70 2.64 -9.71
N PHE A 157 -3.19 2.24 -8.54
CA PHE A 157 -2.70 1.08 -7.81
C PHE A 157 -3.58 -0.13 -8.10
N THR A 158 -2.97 -1.30 -8.25
CA THR A 158 -3.68 -2.53 -8.57
C THR A 158 -3.21 -3.67 -7.68
N ILE A 159 -4.14 -4.56 -7.37
CA ILE A 159 -3.85 -5.86 -6.77
C ILE A 159 -4.25 -6.97 -7.73
N THR A 160 -3.55 -8.09 -7.68
CA THR A 160 -3.95 -9.33 -8.37
C THR A 160 -4.25 -10.38 -7.32
N ILE A 161 -5.46 -10.94 -7.38
CA ILE A 161 -5.94 -11.99 -6.49
C ILE A 161 -5.82 -13.31 -7.23
N HIS A 162 -5.15 -14.29 -6.61
CA HIS A 162 -4.89 -15.61 -7.19
C HIS A 162 -5.96 -16.59 -6.70
N LEU A 163 -7.02 -16.75 -7.50
CA LEU A 163 -8.15 -17.60 -7.15
C LEU A 163 -7.87 -19.07 -7.53
N GLU A 164 -8.31 -19.98 -6.69
CA GLU A 164 -8.31 -21.42 -7.00
C GLU A 164 -9.43 -21.80 -7.96
N ASN A 165 -9.34 -23.00 -8.55
CA ASN A 165 -10.40 -23.55 -9.36
C ASN A 165 -11.69 -23.72 -8.53
N GLY A 166 -12.82 -23.35 -9.09
CA GLY A 166 -14.12 -23.38 -8.40
C GLY A 166 -14.47 -22.08 -7.69
N VAL A 167 -13.65 -21.01 -7.88
CA VAL A 167 -13.94 -19.66 -7.38
C VAL A 167 -13.79 -18.64 -8.49
N SER A 168 -14.70 -17.68 -8.54
CA SER A 168 -14.66 -16.52 -9.43
C SER A 168 -14.77 -15.24 -8.61
N LEU A 169 -14.25 -14.16 -9.17
CA LEU A 169 -14.45 -12.80 -8.67
C LEU A 169 -15.46 -12.08 -9.55
N VAL A 170 -16.49 -11.53 -8.92
CA VAL A 170 -17.45 -10.62 -9.56
C VAL A 170 -17.06 -9.19 -9.18
N ASN A 171 -16.59 -8.43 -10.15
CA ASN A 171 -16.27 -7.02 -9.98
C ASN A 171 -17.56 -6.20 -10.13
N GLU A 172 -18.09 -5.70 -9.02
CA GLU A 172 -19.36 -4.98 -8.95
C GLU A 172 -19.27 -3.59 -9.62
N THR A 173 -18.07 -3.00 -9.63
CA THR A 173 -17.85 -1.69 -10.27
C THR A 173 -17.89 -1.78 -11.78
N THR A 174 -17.35 -2.85 -12.35
CA THR A 174 -17.26 -3.03 -13.82
C THR A 174 -18.30 -4.01 -14.38
N GLY A 175 -19.01 -4.76 -13.53
CA GLY A 175 -19.94 -5.82 -13.91
C GLY A 175 -19.27 -7.05 -14.50
N LYS A 176 -17.96 -7.21 -14.40
CA LYS A 176 -17.21 -8.32 -14.98
C LYS A 176 -17.01 -9.46 -13.97
N THR A 177 -17.07 -10.68 -14.46
CA THR A 177 -16.72 -11.89 -13.69
C THR A 177 -15.47 -12.53 -14.30
N ALA A 178 -14.53 -12.93 -13.46
CA ALA A 178 -13.28 -13.56 -13.88
C ALA A 178 -12.82 -14.61 -12.86
N SER A 179 -11.98 -15.56 -13.31
CA SER A 179 -11.38 -16.63 -12.50
C SER A 179 -9.87 -16.67 -12.68
N GLY A 180 -9.17 -17.40 -11.83
CA GLY A 180 -7.72 -17.50 -11.85
C GLY A 180 -7.05 -16.23 -11.30
N ASN A 181 -6.13 -15.64 -12.04
CA ASN A 181 -5.45 -14.42 -11.65
C ASN A 181 -6.28 -13.20 -12.06
N VAL A 182 -6.92 -12.55 -11.09
CA VAL A 182 -7.83 -11.43 -11.35
C VAL A 182 -7.26 -10.14 -10.80
N THR A 183 -7.10 -9.15 -11.67
CA THR A 183 -6.61 -7.81 -11.28
C THR A 183 -7.77 -6.90 -10.93
N VAL A 184 -7.65 -6.23 -9.78
CA VAL A 184 -8.60 -5.23 -9.25
C VAL A 184 -7.86 -3.90 -9.11
N LYS A 185 -8.48 -2.82 -9.56
CA LYS A 185 -7.96 -1.45 -9.45
C LYS A 185 -8.43 -0.79 -8.16
N GLY A 186 -7.67 0.19 -7.71
CA GLY A 186 -8.09 1.04 -6.59
C GLY A 186 -9.48 1.65 -6.81
N GLY A 187 -10.28 1.68 -5.75
CA GLY A 187 -11.67 2.13 -5.77
C GLY A 187 -12.69 1.08 -6.21
N GLU A 188 -12.26 -0.03 -6.79
CA GLU A 188 -13.18 -1.07 -7.23
C GLU A 188 -13.74 -1.88 -6.06
N LYS A 189 -15.00 -2.28 -6.23
CA LYS A 189 -15.75 -3.15 -5.34
C LYS A 189 -15.98 -4.51 -5.99
N PHE A 190 -15.83 -5.58 -5.25
CA PHE A 190 -15.95 -6.94 -5.75
C PHE A 190 -16.37 -7.92 -4.65
N HIS A 191 -16.86 -9.09 -5.02
CA HIS A 191 -17.06 -10.23 -4.12
C HIS A 191 -16.56 -11.52 -4.80
N LEU A 192 -16.39 -12.55 -3.98
CA LEU A 192 -15.98 -13.87 -4.46
C LEU A 192 -17.19 -14.81 -4.48
N VAL A 193 -17.26 -15.66 -5.51
CA VAL A 193 -18.35 -16.60 -5.73
C VAL A 193 -17.79 -18.00 -5.92
N ALA A 194 -18.28 -18.97 -5.15
CA ALA A 194 -18.01 -20.38 -5.39
C ALA A 194 -18.80 -20.84 -6.63
N THR A 195 -18.11 -21.30 -7.65
CA THR A 195 -18.69 -21.84 -8.88
C THR A 195 -18.81 -23.38 -8.85
N THR A 196 -18.19 -24.01 -7.86
CA THR A 196 -18.31 -25.44 -7.60
C THR A 196 -19.56 -25.77 -6.78
N ALA A 197 -20.11 -26.97 -6.96
CA ALA A 197 -21.16 -27.50 -6.12
C ALA A 197 -20.62 -27.97 -4.75
N ASN A 198 -19.37 -28.41 -4.68
CA ASN A 198 -18.73 -28.86 -3.44
C ASN A 198 -17.85 -27.76 -2.86
N MET A 199 -18.43 -26.86 -2.08
CA MET A 199 -17.71 -25.75 -1.43
C MET A 199 -16.76 -26.22 -0.32
N GLY A 200 -17.05 -27.33 0.34
CA GLY A 200 -16.15 -27.92 1.33
C GLY A 200 -14.80 -28.40 0.80
N SER A 201 -14.65 -28.50 -0.55
CA SER A 201 -13.36 -28.79 -1.18
C SER A 201 -12.48 -27.56 -1.40
N LEU A 202 -13.00 -26.36 -1.23
CA LEU A 202 -12.27 -25.10 -1.43
C LEU A 202 -11.31 -24.86 -0.27
N LYS A 203 -10.09 -24.42 -0.59
CA LYS A 203 -9.08 -24.08 0.42
C LYS A 203 -9.37 -22.75 1.11
N GLY A 204 -10.10 -21.87 0.43
CA GLY A 204 -10.48 -20.56 0.94
C GLY A 204 -9.30 -19.62 1.21
N LYS A 205 -8.16 -19.80 0.54
CA LYS A 205 -6.96 -18.98 0.73
C LYS A 205 -6.44 -18.49 -0.61
N TYR A 206 -6.52 -17.18 -0.81
CA TYR A 206 -6.21 -16.54 -2.09
C TYR A 206 -5.10 -15.52 -1.91
N ALA A 207 -3.91 -15.83 -2.41
CA ALA A 207 -2.76 -14.92 -2.34
C ALA A 207 -3.06 -13.62 -3.10
N ILE A 208 -2.56 -12.51 -2.56
CA ILE A 208 -2.63 -11.20 -3.19
C ILE A 208 -1.22 -10.78 -3.57
N THR A 209 -1.05 -10.35 -4.81
CA THR A 209 0.17 -9.68 -5.26
C THR A 209 -0.14 -8.25 -5.68
N SER A 210 0.83 -7.36 -5.52
CA SER A 210 0.74 -5.96 -5.94
C SER A 210 2.09 -5.50 -6.46
N ASN A 211 2.09 -4.54 -7.38
CA ASN A 211 3.31 -3.89 -7.83
C ASN A 211 3.86 -2.88 -6.81
N PHE A 212 3.07 -2.56 -5.79
CA PHE A 212 3.40 -1.58 -4.74
C PHE A 212 3.02 -2.14 -3.37
N PRO A 213 3.69 -1.68 -2.30
CA PRO A 213 3.34 -2.08 -0.94
C PRO A 213 1.88 -1.74 -0.63
N LEU A 214 1.16 -2.67 -0.04
CA LEU A 214 -0.24 -2.48 0.35
C LEU A 214 -0.39 -1.61 1.62
N ASP A 215 0.69 -1.44 2.36
CA ASP A 215 0.70 -0.75 3.64
C ASP A 215 1.93 0.15 3.73
N PHE A 216 1.86 1.33 3.12
CA PHE A 216 2.91 2.33 3.17
C PHE A 216 2.64 3.34 4.28
N HIS A 217 3.59 3.47 5.20
CA HIS A 217 3.58 4.43 6.29
C HIS A 217 4.68 5.47 6.10
N ALA A 218 4.34 6.74 6.19
CA ALA A 218 5.30 7.83 6.23
C ALA A 218 5.37 8.35 7.66
N MET A 219 6.56 8.33 8.25
CA MET A 219 6.80 8.64 9.64
C MET A 219 7.69 9.87 9.80
N LEU A 220 7.41 10.64 10.82
CA LEU A 220 8.22 11.79 11.27
C LEU A 220 8.65 11.57 12.71
N LEU A 221 9.95 11.60 12.93
CA LEU A 221 10.56 11.69 14.26
C LEU A 221 10.84 13.15 14.59
N LYS A 222 10.10 13.71 15.54
CA LYS A 222 10.30 15.10 16.00
C LYS A 222 11.36 15.17 17.08
N LEU A 223 12.32 16.07 16.92
CA LEU A 223 13.47 16.25 17.81
C LEU A 223 13.57 17.72 18.25
N GLU A 224 13.75 17.96 19.56
CA GLU A 224 13.75 19.32 20.11
C GLU A 224 15.04 20.13 19.81
N SER A 225 16.18 19.45 19.65
CA SER A 225 17.49 20.09 19.55
C SER A 225 18.30 19.73 18.32
N SER A 226 17.72 18.99 17.41
CA SER A 226 18.35 18.55 16.14
C SER A 226 17.30 18.46 15.03
N GLN A 227 17.75 18.19 13.81
CA GLN A 227 16.86 18.03 12.67
C GLN A 227 15.85 16.91 12.93
N ASP A 228 14.60 17.17 12.59
CA ASP A 228 13.58 16.13 12.49
C ASP A 228 13.94 15.11 11.39
N ILE A 229 13.51 13.88 11.56
CA ILE A 229 13.85 12.79 10.64
C ILE A 229 12.57 12.21 10.04
N GLY A 230 12.47 12.22 8.71
CA GLY A 230 11.40 11.58 7.98
C GLY A 230 11.86 10.26 7.33
N PHE A 231 10.99 9.28 7.32
CA PHE A 231 11.22 8.01 6.66
C PHE A 231 9.91 7.33 6.25
N GLY A 232 9.99 6.47 5.25
CA GLY A 232 8.88 5.59 4.86
C GLY A 232 9.21 4.14 5.19
N TYR A 233 8.22 3.38 5.63
CA TYR A 233 8.32 1.93 5.72
C TYR A 233 7.05 1.28 5.18
N TYR A 234 7.15 0.01 4.83
CA TYR A 234 6.02 -0.77 4.34
C TYR A 234 6.22 -2.25 4.67
N THR A 235 5.11 -2.97 4.74
CA THR A 235 5.12 -4.43 4.87
C THR A 235 5.25 -5.05 3.49
N ASP A 236 6.09 -6.07 3.36
CA ASP A 236 6.17 -6.84 2.13
C ASP A 236 4.83 -7.54 1.87
N SER A 237 4.27 -7.37 0.67
CA SER A 237 2.98 -7.93 0.30
C SER A 237 3.03 -9.45 0.04
N SER A 238 4.20 -10.07 0.07
CA SER A 238 4.38 -11.50 -0.27
C SER A 238 3.59 -12.47 0.60
N ASP A 239 3.18 -12.05 1.80
CA ASP A 239 2.45 -12.88 2.77
C ASP A 239 0.94 -12.55 2.87
N LEU A 240 0.44 -11.62 2.02
CA LEU A 240 -0.96 -11.23 2.09
C LEU A 240 -1.84 -12.21 1.33
N GLN A 241 -2.92 -12.63 1.97
CA GLN A 241 -3.93 -13.51 1.38
C GLN A 241 -5.33 -13.14 1.88
N ILE A 242 -6.33 -13.28 1.02
CA ILE A 242 -7.73 -13.31 1.44
C ILE A 242 -8.02 -14.71 1.96
N THR A 243 -8.59 -14.78 3.15
CA THR A 243 -9.09 -16.04 3.71
C THR A 243 -10.61 -15.99 3.71
N VAL A 244 -11.26 -16.97 3.08
CA VAL A 244 -12.70 -17.13 3.03
C VAL A 244 -13.07 -18.43 3.72
N ASP A 245 -13.95 -18.35 4.69
CA ASP A 245 -14.59 -19.52 5.28
C ASP A 245 -15.83 -19.86 4.46
N TRP A 246 -15.70 -20.88 3.59
CA TRP A 246 -16.78 -21.36 2.78
C TRP A 246 -17.63 -22.33 3.61
N PRO A 247 -18.97 -22.22 3.58
CA PRO A 247 -19.83 -23.15 4.32
C PRO A 247 -19.68 -24.57 3.77
N GLU A 248 -19.63 -25.54 4.68
CA GLU A 248 -19.77 -26.93 4.30
C GLU A 248 -21.17 -27.18 3.70
N GLU A 249 -21.25 -27.97 2.64
CA GLU A 249 -22.56 -28.35 2.10
C GLU A 249 -23.28 -29.27 3.09
N ALA A 250 -24.46 -28.87 3.51
CA ALA A 250 -25.36 -29.77 4.21
C ALA A 250 -26.03 -30.67 3.16
N VAL A 251 -25.64 -31.92 3.09
CA VAL A 251 -26.35 -32.93 2.29
C VAL A 251 -27.60 -33.33 3.08
N ILE A 252 -28.76 -32.89 2.63
CA ILE A 252 -30.02 -33.36 3.19
C ILE A 252 -30.44 -34.62 2.39
N GLU A 253 -30.24 -35.77 3.00
CA GLU A 253 -30.75 -37.01 2.46
C GLU A 253 -32.19 -37.21 2.93
N ILE A 254 -33.16 -37.12 1.99
CA ILE A 254 -34.57 -37.34 2.28
C ILE A 254 -34.90 -38.74 1.88
N THR A 255 -35.08 -39.61 2.86
CA THR A 255 -35.56 -40.95 2.64
C THR A 255 -37.08 -41.01 2.87
N LYS A 256 -37.86 -41.23 1.81
CA LYS A 256 -39.27 -41.51 1.94
C LYS A 256 -39.47 -42.98 2.35
N LYS A 257 -40.20 -43.19 3.43
CA LYS A 257 -40.57 -44.55 3.85
C LYS A 257 -42.10 -44.73 3.84
N ASP A 258 -42.52 -45.92 3.50
CA ASP A 258 -43.89 -46.36 3.68
C ASP A 258 -44.22 -46.39 5.17
N GLY A 259 -45.33 -45.75 5.58
CA GLY A 259 -45.73 -45.62 6.97
C GLY A 259 -46.06 -46.91 7.67
N ASP A 260 -46.52 -47.89 6.91
CA ASP A 260 -47.02 -49.18 7.47
C ASP A 260 -45.90 -50.23 7.47
N THR A 261 -45.09 -50.25 6.43
CA THR A 261 -44.06 -51.28 6.26
C THR A 261 -42.61 -50.81 6.60
N GLY A 262 -42.41 -49.51 6.77
CA GLY A 262 -41.08 -48.90 6.99
C GLY A 262 -40.11 -49.06 5.82
N LYS A 263 -40.53 -49.56 4.67
CA LYS A 263 -39.68 -49.73 3.46
C LYS A 263 -39.50 -48.42 2.74
N ASN A 264 -38.31 -48.23 2.15
CA ASN A 264 -38.04 -47.06 1.32
C ASN A 264 -38.96 -47.03 0.11
N LEU A 265 -39.62 -45.89 -0.13
CA LEU A 265 -40.40 -45.65 -1.32
C LEU A 265 -39.47 -45.19 -2.45
N ALA A 266 -39.60 -45.78 -3.62
CA ALA A 266 -38.93 -45.26 -4.82
C ALA A 266 -39.47 -43.87 -5.14
N GLY A 267 -38.55 -42.94 -5.38
CA GLY A 267 -38.85 -41.55 -5.74
C GLY A 267 -38.83 -41.37 -7.25
#